data_2d40f8c743d196887c0963f376da836a
#
_entry.id   2d40f8c743d196887c0963f376da836a
#
_cell.length_a   1.000
_cell.length_b   1.000
_cell.length_c   1.000
_cell.angle_alpha   90.00
_cell.angle_beta   90.00
_cell.angle_gamma   90.00
#
_symmetry.space_group_name_H-M   'P 1'
#
loop_
_entity.id
_entity.type
_entity.pdbx_description
1 polymer ?
#
loop_
_entity_poly.entity_id
_entity_poly.type
_entity_poly.pdbx_seq_one_letter_code
_entity_poly.pdbx_strand_id
1 'polypeptide(L)'
;MTENINIKASDKILNLPKYIFAELDEWKAEAREKGMDLIDLGIGNPDGATPDIVVQAALKSIQNPISHGYPSFRGKVEFRESISRWMKRRYNVDICPEFGIQTLNGAKEGLANIALAFTNPGDINIVPDPYYPVLSRGTWIASGEVYHVQLKEENNFLPDLNSIPEDVARRAKLFFINYPNNPTAAIAPLAFLKEIVAFCRKYSILLVSDLAYGEICYDEYRPHSIFEVEGAKDVAVEFHSFSKTFNMAGWRAGFVVGKKEFIDIIYAMKTNMDYGTSTIVQDAAIQALEMDYQYVEKIVGNYARRREMVIEQLAELGWNVNKTCATMYLWLKVPQGFTSKEFCKYVLDKTGVVLTPGIAFGSNSDGYFRLSLVQSDERIQEALKRLKNANICYNLLLKY
;
A
#
# COMPACT_ATOMS: atom_id res chain seq x y z
N MET A 1 -16.14 -48.57 -3.98
CA MET A 1 -15.18 -47.76 -4.78
C MET A 1 -15.68 -46.32 -4.67
N THR A 2 -15.01 -45.52 -3.88
CA THR A 2 -15.31 -44.07 -3.81
C THR A 2 -14.75 -43.45 -5.10
N GLU A 3 -15.63 -43.00 -5.98
CA GLU A 3 -15.22 -42.18 -7.12
C GLU A 3 -14.40 -41.02 -6.62
N ASN A 4 -13.16 -40.86 -7.12
CA ASN A 4 -12.31 -39.73 -6.84
C ASN A 4 -12.90 -38.51 -7.53
N ILE A 5 -13.69 -37.72 -6.80
CA ILE A 5 -14.24 -36.44 -7.30
C ILE A 5 -13.08 -35.48 -7.47
N ASN A 6 -12.74 -35.18 -8.70
CA ASN A 6 -11.63 -34.27 -9.05
C ASN A 6 -12.17 -32.86 -9.37
N ILE A 7 -12.38 -32.04 -8.33
CA ILE A 7 -12.75 -30.64 -8.48
C ILE A 7 -11.47 -29.82 -8.63
N LYS A 8 -11.32 -29.13 -9.77
CA LYS A 8 -10.16 -28.27 -10.05
C LYS A 8 -10.48 -26.81 -9.80
N ALA A 9 -9.48 -26.06 -9.33
CA ALA A 9 -9.55 -24.60 -9.28
C ALA A 9 -9.56 -24.03 -10.72
N SER A 10 -10.05 -22.78 -10.87
CA SER A 10 -9.98 -22.09 -12.15
C SER A 10 -8.53 -21.78 -12.55
N ASP A 11 -8.27 -21.70 -13.86
CA ASP A 11 -6.94 -21.37 -14.39
C ASP A 11 -6.43 -20.02 -13.84
N LYS A 12 -7.32 -19.06 -13.62
CA LYS A 12 -6.98 -17.77 -13.00
C LYS A 12 -6.30 -17.93 -11.64
N ILE A 13 -6.78 -18.87 -10.82
CA ILE A 13 -6.23 -19.13 -9.48
C ILE A 13 -4.97 -19.99 -9.58
N LEU A 14 -4.95 -20.98 -10.45
CA LEU A 14 -3.80 -21.86 -10.65
C LEU A 14 -2.58 -21.10 -11.18
N ASN A 15 -2.81 -20.08 -12.01
CA ASN A 15 -1.76 -19.26 -12.62
C ASN A 15 -1.33 -18.06 -11.77
N LEU A 16 -1.98 -17.80 -10.62
CA LEU A 16 -1.50 -16.72 -9.74
C LEU A 16 -0.13 -17.07 -9.16
N PRO A 17 0.86 -16.16 -9.25
CA PRO A 17 2.14 -16.35 -8.59
C PRO A 17 1.98 -16.62 -7.09
N LYS A 18 2.80 -17.53 -6.53
CA LYS A 18 2.80 -17.80 -5.09
C LYS A 18 2.93 -16.49 -4.31
N TYR A 19 2.09 -16.33 -3.27
CA TYR A 19 2.10 -15.12 -2.47
C TYR A 19 3.23 -15.19 -1.45
N ILE A 20 4.30 -14.44 -1.68
CA ILE A 20 5.54 -14.53 -0.89
C ILE A 20 5.32 -14.23 0.60
N PHE A 21 4.34 -13.41 0.95
CA PHE A 21 4.00 -13.16 2.36
C PHE A 21 3.46 -14.42 3.06
N ALA A 22 2.83 -15.36 2.34
CA ALA A 22 2.44 -16.65 2.91
C ALA A 22 3.69 -17.50 3.21
N GLU A 23 4.69 -17.47 2.33
CA GLU A 23 5.97 -18.14 2.57
C GLU A 23 6.73 -17.52 3.77
N LEU A 24 6.67 -16.20 3.93
CA LEU A 24 7.21 -15.54 5.13
C LEU A 24 6.49 -16.00 6.40
N ASP A 25 5.19 -16.23 6.35
CA ASP A 25 4.45 -16.76 7.49
C ASP A 25 4.84 -18.21 7.81
N GLU A 26 5.12 -19.04 6.79
CA GLU A 26 5.71 -20.39 6.97
C GLU A 26 7.07 -20.29 7.67
N TRP A 27 7.99 -19.44 7.22
CA TRP A 27 9.30 -19.24 7.85
C TRP A 27 9.20 -18.76 9.31
N LYS A 28 8.25 -17.84 9.59
CA LYS A 28 8.00 -17.37 10.97
C LYS A 28 7.47 -18.50 11.85
N ALA A 29 6.60 -19.36 11.33
CA ALA A 29 6.09 -20.52 12.08
C ALA A 29 7.23 -21.49 12.44
N GLU A 30 8.05 -21.90 11.45
CA GLU A 30 9.21 -22.75 11.67
C GLU A 30 10.20 -22.19 12.71
N ALA A 31 10.46 -20.87 12.65
CA ALA A 31 11.36 -20.20 13.58
C ALA A 31 10.79 -20.18 15.02
N ARG A 32 9.47 -19.98 15.18
CA ARG A 32 8.79 -20.07 16.48
C ARG A 32 8.83 -21.48 17.05
N GLU A 33 8.64 -22.50 16.24
CA GLU A 33 8.75 -23.91 16.67
C GLU A 33 10.16 -24.24 17.22
N LYS A 34 11.19 -23.58 16.67
CA LYS A 34 12.57 -23.67 17.17
C LYS A 34 12.83 -22.81 18.44
N GLY A 35 11.80 -22.16 18.98
CA GLY A 35 11.91 -21.33 20.19
C GLY A 35 12.53 -19.94 19.95
N MET A 36 12.62 -19.47 18.71
CA MET A 36 13.20 -18.15 18.42
C MET A 36 12.25 -17.01 18.80
N ASP A 37 12.79 -16.00 19.47
CA ASP A 37 12.10 -14.71 19.68
C ASP A 37 12.17 -13.89 18.42
N LEU A 38 11.02 -13.72 17.73
CA LEU A 38 10.93 -13.03 16.45
C LEU A 38 10.71 -11.52 16.63
N ILE A 39 11.42 -10.73 15.84
CA ILE A 39 11.19 -9.30 15.68
C ILE A 39 10.79 -9.07 14.23
N ASP A 40 9.48 -8.87 14.00
CA ASP A 40 8.93 -8.75 12.64
C ASP A 40 9.01 -7.30 12.13
N LEU A 41 10.06 -7.00 11.36
CA LEU A 41 10.26 -5.78 10.59
C LEU A 41 9.88 -5.97 9.10
N GLY A 42 9.24 -7.08 8.76
CA GLY A 42 8.81 -7.38 7.39
C GLY A 42 7.41 -6.86 7.09
N ILE A 43 6.47 -6.97 8.04
CA ILE A 43 5.08 -6.60 7.80
C ILE A 43 4.86 -5.09 7.91
N GLY A 44 3.99 -4.54 7.08
CA GLY A 44 3.62 -3.12 7.12
C GLY A 44 2.33 -2.88 7.93
N ASN A 45 2.25 -3.44 9.14
CA ASN A 45 1.11 -3.25 10.03
C ASN A 45 1.47 -2.24 11.11
N PRO A 46 0.80 -1.06 11.20
CA PRO A 46 1.04 -0.11 12.28
C PRO A 46 0.97 -0.77 13.65
N ASP A 47 1.93 -0.47 14.51
CA ASP A 47 2.05 -1.03 15.86
C ASP A 47 1.33 -0.20 16.93
N GLY A 48 0.99 1.05 16.62
CA GLY A 48 0.26 1.95 17.51
C GLY A 48 -1.24 1.62 17.60
N ALA A 49 -1.83 1.95 18.75
CA ALA A 49 -3.27 1.87 18.91
C ALA A 49 -4.01 2.92 18.06
N THR A 50 -5.23 2.58 17.64
CA THR A 50 -6.16 3.57 17.09
C THR A 50 -6.43 4.66 18.15
N PRO A 51 -6.49 5.95 17.80
CA PRO A 51 -6.76 7.02 18.75
C PRO A 51 -8.06 6.79 19.54
N ASP A 52 -8.03 7.01 20.85
CA ASP A 52 -9.16 6.72 21.75
C ASP A 52 -10.46 7.40 21.32
N ILE A 53 -10.38 8.63 20.80
CA ILE A 53 -11.56 9.36 20.32
C ILE A 53 -12.26 8.63 19.18
N VAL A 54 -11.53 7.91 18.34
CA VAL A 54 -12.04 7.08 17.24
C VAL A 54 -12.68 5.81 17.81
N VAL A 55 -12.03 5.19 18.81
CA VAL A 55 -12.56 4.01 19.51
C VAL A 55 -13.87 4.33 20.21
N GLN A 56 -13.96 5.49 20.90
CA GLN A 56 -15.18 5.93 21.56
C GLN A 56 -16.33 6.18 20.58
N ALA A 57 -16.04 6.73 19.39
CA ALA A 57 -17.06 6.88 18.36
C ALA A 57 -17.63 5.53 17.90
N ALA A 58 -16.79 4.50 17.74
CA ALA A 58 -17.25 3.16 17.44
C ALA A 58 -18.09 2.56 18.57
N LEU A 59 -17.68 2.71 19.82
CA LEU A 59 -18.44 2.23 20.99
C LEU A 59 -19.82 2.88 21.08
N LYS A 60 -19.91 4.18 20.80
CA LYS A 60 -21.19 4.88 20.73
C LYS A 60 -22.05 4.36 19.57
N SER A 61 -21.45 4.11 18.42
CA SER A 61 -22.17 3.60 17.25
C SER A 61 -22.70 2.19 17.48
N ILE A 62 -21.90 1.28 18.09
CA ILE A 62 -22.33 -0.10 18.35
C ILE A 62 -23.48 -0.19 19.36
N GLN A 63 -23.65 0.81 20.21
CA GLN A 63 -24.80 0.90 21.14
C GLN A 63 -26.09 1.37 20.45
N ASN A 64 -26.01 1.86 19.23
CA ASN A 64 -27.16 2.30 18.45
C ASN A 64 -27.68 1.16 17.57
N PRO A 65 -28.89 0.62 17.80
CA PRO A 65 -29.44 -0.48 17.00
C PRO A 65 -29.53 -0.19 15.50
N ILE A 66 -29.62 1.07 15.09
CA ILE A 66 -29.65 1.47 13.68
C ILE A 66 -28.33 1.08 12.97
N SER A 67 -27.21 1.06 13.69
CA SER A 67 -25.90 0.71 13.15
C SER A 67 -25.73 -0.81 12.92
N HIS A 68 -26.68 -1.64 13.35
CA HIS A 68 -26.62 -3.08 13.19
C HIS A 68 -27.18 -3.58 11.86
N GLY A 69 -27.92 -2.73 11.12
CA GLY A 69 -28.45 -3.05 9.80
C GLY A 69 -27.39 -3.00 8.71
N TYR A 70 -27.76 -3.47 7.52
CA TYR A 70 -26.90 -3.33 6.34
C TYR A 70 -26.61 -1.86 6.05
N PRO A 71 -25.34 -1.51 5.80
CA PRO A 71 -24.97 -0.14 5.43
C PRO A 71 -25.43 0.21 4.01
N SER A 72 -25.43 1.50 3.69
CA SER A 72 -25.55 1.96 2.31
C SER A 72 -24.36 1.49 1.49
N PHE A 73 -24.56 0.98 0.29
CA PHE A 73 -23.50 0.55 -0.63
C PHE A 73 -22.49 1.66 -0.94
N ARG A 74 -22.96 2.91 -1.07
CA ARG A 74 -22.08 4.06 -1.34
C ARG A 74 -21.39 4.60 -0.08
N GLY A 75 -21.89 4.22 1.08
CA GLY A 75 -21.52 4.74 2.39
C GLY A 75 -22.48 5.82 2.89
N LYS A 76 -22.46 6.07 4.20
CA LYS A 76 -23.27 7.11 4.86
C LYS A 76 -23.03 8.48 4.22
N VAL A 77 -24.07 9.29 4.17
CA VAL A 77 -23.97 10.66 3.68
C VAL A 77 -22.96 11.46 4.51
N GLU A 78 -23.06 11.36 5.85
CA GLU A 78 -22.19 12.07 6.79
C GLU A 78 -20.70 11.66 6.61
N PHE A 79 -20.44 10.40 6.29
CA PHE A 79 -19.07 9.94 6.03
C PHE A 79 -18.53 10.52 4.72
N ARG A 80 -19.32 10.52 3.67
CA ARG A 80 -18.92 11.10 2.38
C ARG A 80 -18.72 12.62 2.48
N GLU A 81 -19.56 13.32 3.23
CA GLU A 81 -19.39 14.75 3.53
C GLU A 81 -18.09 15.01 4.33
N SER A 82 -17.80 14.17 5.32
CA SER A 82 -16.55 14.27 6.10
C SER A 82 -15.33 14.05 5.20
N ILE A 83 -15.37 13.07 4.29
CA ILE A 83 -14.32 12.86 3.28
C ILE A 83 -14.16 14.11 2.41
N SER A 84 -15.25 14.69 1.90
CA SER A 84 -15.20 15.90 1.07
C SER A 84 -14.54 17.08 1.82
N ARG A 85 -14.94 17.30 3.09
CA ARG A 85 -14.32 18.35 3.93
C ARG A 85 -12.84 18.07 4.18
N TRP A 86 -12.46 16.81 4.41
CA TRP A 86 -11.07 16.41 4.62
C TRP A 86 -10.23 16.63 3.37
N MET A 87 -10.70 16.24 2.16
CA MET A 87 -10.02 16.48 0.89
C MET A 87 -9.81 17.98 0.65
N LYS A 88 -10.82 18.80 0.97
CA LYS A 88 -10.70 20.26 0.86
C LYS A 88 -9.64 20.82 1.82
N ARG A 89 -9.68 20.39 3.08
CA ARG A 89 -8.76 20.87 4.12
C ARG A 89 -7.31 20.45 3.87
N ARG A 90 -7.11 19.19 3.41
CA ARG A 90 -5.75 18.62 3.25
C ARG A 90 -5.09 18.96 1.92
N TYR A 91 -5.83 18.94 0.84
CA TYR A 91 -5.30 19.06 -0.52
C TYR A 91 -5.88 20.26 -1.30
N ASN A 92 -6.78 21.03 -0.69
CA ASN A 92 -7.55 22.10 -1.37
C ASN A 92 -8.33 21.57 -2.59
N VAL A 93 -8.76 20.31 -2.57
CA VAL A 93 -9.50 19.64 -3.65
C VAL A 93 -10.98 19.56 -3.30
N ASP A 94 -11.83 20.00 -4.23
CA ASP A 94 -13.28 19.91 -4.11
C ASP A 94 -13.78 18.60 -4.73
N ILE A 95 -14.36 17.73 -3.91
CA ILE A 95 -14.98 16.46 -4.29
C ILE A 95 -16.46 16.50 -3.90
N CYS A 96 -17.34 16.20 -4.83
CA CYS A 96 -18.77 16.15 -4.53
C CYS A 96 -19.11 14.94 -3.65
N PRO A 97 -19.69 15.15 -2.46
CA PRO A 97 -19.99 14.04 -1.54
C PRO A 97 -21.12 13.15 -2.06
N GLU A 98 -21.99 13.63 -2.95
CA GLU A 98 -23.13 12.88 -3.44
C GLU A 98 -22.72 11.79 -4.44
N PHE A 99 -21.80 12.08 -5.37
CA PHE A 99 -21.47 11.19 -6.48
C PHE A 99 -19.96 11.00 -6.73
N GLY A 100 -19.09 11.79 -6.11
CA GLY A 100 -17.64 11.76 -6.33
C GLY A 100 -16.88 10.82 -5.37
N ILE A 101 -17.57 10.05 -4.53
CA ILE A 101 -16.97 9.25 -3.45
C ILE A 101 -17.61 7.86 -3.38
N GLN A 102 -16.78 6.83 -3.25
CA GLN A 102 -17.19 5.48 -2.88
C GLN A 102 -16.40 5.03 -1.65
N THR A 103 -17.10 4.59 -0.60
CA THR A 103 -16.46 4.03 0.60
C THR A 103 -16.05 2.58 0.36
N LEU A 104 -14.97 2.14 1.01
CA LEU A 104 -14.32 0.86 0.75
C LEU A 104 -14.02 0.12 2.06
N ASN A 105 -14.02 -1.20 2.00
CA ASN A 105 -13.54 -2.08 3.09
C ASN A 105 -12.00 -2.10 3.14
N GLY A 106 -11.42 -0.88 3.25
CA GLY A 106 -10.00 -0.56 3.10
C GLY A 106 -9.60 -0.39 1.62
N ALA A 107 -8.59 0.44 1.37
CA ALA A 107 -8.13 0.75 0.00
C ALA A 107 -7.75 -0.50 -0.81
N LYS A 108 -7.21 -1.54 -0.16
CA LYS A 108 -6.81 -2.79 -0.83
C LYS A 108 -7.97 -3.48 -1.56
N GLU A 109 -9.17 -3.46 -0.99
CA GLU A 109 -10.36 -4.04 -1.63
C GLU A 109 -10.66 -3.31 -2.93
N GLY A 110 -10.72 -1.99 -2.91
CA GLY A 110 -10.99 -1.20 -4.12
C GLY A 110 -9.89 -1.30 -5.17
N LEU A 111 -8.61 -1.31 -4.75
CA LEU A 111 -7.46 -1.50 -5.66
C LEU A 111 -7.44 -2.89 -6.32
N ALA A 112 -7.92 -3.93 -5.62
CA ALA A 112 -8.07 -5.25 -6.22
C ALA A 112 -9.21 -5.28 -7.23
N ASN A 113 -10.33 -4.65 -6.88
CA ASN A 113 -11.59 -4.74 -7.60
C ASN A 113 -11.69 -3.78 -8.78
N ILE A 114 -10.90 -2.69 -8.82
CA ILE A 114 -10.98 -1.73 -9.92
C ILE A 114 -10.65 -2.36 -11.28
N ALA A 115 -9.76 -3.35 -11.31
CA ALA A 115 -9.48 -4.09 -12.54
C ALA A 115 -10.72 -4.85 -13.04
N LEU A 116 -11.53 -5.43 -12.14
CA LEU A 116 -12.79 -6.10 -12.52
C LEU A 116 -13.81 -5.13 -13.13
N ALA A 117 -13.73 -3.85 -12.75
CA ALA A 117 -14.65 -2.82 -13.24
C ALA A 117 -14.25 -2.24 -14.61
N PHE A 118 -12.96 -2.24 -14.94
CA PHE A 118 -12.45 -1.51 -16.13
C PHE A 118 -11.64 -2.37 -17.11
N THR A 119 -11.35 -3.64 -16.79
CA THR A 119 -10.48 -4.49 -17.60
C THR A 119 -11.24 -5.71 -18.14
N ASN A 120 -11.21 -5.90 -19.44
CA ASN A 120 -11.70 -7.13 -20.10
C ASN A 120 -10.57 -8.15 -20.28
N PRO A 121 -10.87 -9.42 -20.53
CA PRO A 121 -9.85 -10.40 -20.92
C PRO A 121 -9.00 -9.92 -22.11
N GLY A 122 -7.67 -9.91 -21.93
CA GLY A 122 -6.71 -9.45 -22.94
C GLY A 122 -6.46 -7.93 -22.99
N ASP A 123 -7.17 -7.13 -22.18
CA ASP A 123 -6.79 -5.72 -21.96
C ASP A 123 -5.50 -5.62 -21.13
N ILE A 124 -4.72 -4.56 -21.36
CA ILE A 124 -3.47 -4.31 -20.64
C ILE A 124 -3.70 -3.32 -19.49
N ASN A 125 -3.11 -3.61 -18.33
CA ASN A 125 -2.93 -2.63 -17.26
C ASN A 125 -1.44 -2.38 -17.01
N ILE A 126 -1.05 -1.11 -16.90
CA ILE A 126 0.32 -0.70 -16.62
C ILE A 126 0.52 -0.66 -15.11
N VAL A 127 1.50 -1.41 -14.61
CA VAL A 127 1.84 -1.52 -13.20
C VAL A 127 3.34 -1.25 -13.03
N PRO A 128 3.75 -0.30 -12.17
CA PRO A 128 5.16 -0.12 -11.84
C PRO A 128 5.77 -1.38 -11.20
N ASP A 129 7.08 -1.60 -11.34
CA ASP A 129 7.84 -2.65 -10.66
C ASP A 129 9.12 -2.04 -10.07
N PRO A 130 9.28 -2.00 -8.73
CA PRO A 130 8.49 -2.66 -7.68
C PRO A 130 7.09 -2.08 -7.44
N TYR A 131 6.18 -2.93 -6.93
CA TYR A 131 4.78 -2.57 -6.69
C TYR A 131 4.19 -3.29 -5.48
N TYR A 132 3.11 -2.74 -4.94
CA TYR A 132 2.28 -3.47 -3.98
C TYR A 132 1.51 -4.59 -4.70
N PRO A 133 1.64 -5.87 -4.30
CA PRO A 133 1.19 -7.01 -5.13
C PRO A 133 -0.28 -7.00 -5.56
N VAL A 134 -1.16 -6.28 -4.86
CA VAL A 134 -2.58 -6.20 -5.19
C VAL A 134 -2.83 -5.65 -6.60
N LEU A 135 -1.96 -4.75 -7.09
CA LEU A 135 -2.15 -4.04 -8.36
C LEU A 135 -2.11 -5.00 -9.56
N SER A 136 -1.11 -5.89 -9.60
CA SER A 136 -1.02 -6.92 -10.66
C SER A 136 -2.04 -8.05 -10.44
N ARG A 137 -2.27 -8.45 -9.18
CA ARG A 137 -3.18 -9.56 -8.89
C ARG A 137 -4.63 -9.26 -9.26
N GLY A 138 -5.11 -8.04 -9.00
CA GLY A 138 -6.42 -7.58 -9.46
C GLY A 138 -6.56 -7.70 -10.97
N THR A 139 -5.54 -7.32 -11.73
CA THR A 139 -5.50 -7.43 -13.19
C THR A 139 -5.59 -8.88 -13.66
N TRP A 140 -4.79 -9.79 -13.08
CA TRP A 140 -4.83 -11.22 -13.45
C TRP A 140 -6.17 -11.88 -13.09
N ILE A 141 -6.76 -11.53 -11.94
CA ILE A 141 -8.10 -12.02 -11.56
C ILE A 141 -9.16 -11.53 -12.55
N ALA A 142 -9.03 -10.31 -13.08
CA ALA A 142 -9.87 -9.78 -14.14
C ALA A 142 -9.57 -10.38 -15.53
N SER A 143 -8.59 -11.31 -15.64
CA SER A 143 -8.10 -11.88 -16.91
C SER A 143 -7.43 -10.87 -17.84
N GLY A 144 -6.99 -9.74 -17.31
CA GLY A 144 -6.17 -8.77 -18.02
C GLY A 144 -4.69 -9.14 -18.04
N GLU A 145 -3.94 -8.49 -18.92
CA GLU A 145 -2.50 -8.56 -19.03
C GLU A 145 -1.84 -7.44 -18.23
N VAL A 146 -0.70 -7.73 -17.58
CA VAL A 146 0.08 -6.73 -16.87
C VAL A 146 1.31 -6.36 -17.68
N TYR A 147 1.46 -5.06 -17.98
CA TYR A 147 2.70 -4.50 -18.48
C TYR A 147 3.44 -3.82 -17.32
N HIS A 148 4.63 -4.34 -17.00
CA HIS A 148 5.46 -3.76 -15.94
C HIS A 148 6.36 -2.65 -16.48
N VAL A 149 6.23 -1.43 -15.91
CA VAL A 149 7.19 -0.34 -16.10
C VAL A 149 8.18 -0.33 -14.93
N GLN A 150 9.45 -0.48 -15.25
CA GLN A 150 10.48 -0.60 -14.23
C GLN A 150 10.74 0.74 -13.51
N LEU A 151 10.71 0.70 -12.18
CA LEU A 151 11.13 1.81 -11.32
C LEU A 151 12.60 1.64 -10.97
N LYS A 152 13.44 2.58 -11.41
CA LYS A 152 14.88 2.55 -11.19
C LYS A 152 15.30 3.60 -10.17
N GLU A 153 16.33 3.29 -9.38
CA GLU A 153 16.90 4.20 -8.39
C GLU A 153 17.44 5.49 -9.06
N GLU A 154 18.06 5.36 -10.25
CA GLU A 154 18.57 6.47 -11.05
C GLU A 154 17.49 7.46 -11.49
N ASN A 155 16.22 7.01 -11.55
CA ASN A 155 15.04 7.84 -11.81
C ASN A 155 14.20 8.06 -10.54
N ASN A 156 14.82 8.02 -9.36
CA ASN A 156 14.12 8.18 -8.07
C ASN A 156 12.91 7.27 -7.91
N PHE A 157 12.93 6.09 -8.49
CA PHE A 157 11.82 5.13 -8.52
C PHE A 157 10.51 5.71 -9.10
N LEU A 158 10.62 6.62 -10.06
CA LEU A 158 9.50 7.08 -10.89
C LEU A 158 9.47 6.29 -12.20
N PRO A 159 8.28 5.97 -12.76
CA PRO A 159 8.20 5.33 -14.07
C PRO A 159 8.70 6.28 -15.17
N ASP A 160 9.54 5.76 -16.06
CA ASP A 160 9.90 6.44 -17.29
C ASP A 160 8.77 6.23 -18.31
N LEU A 161 7.95 7.26 -18.52
CA LEU A 161 6.81 7.20 -19.43
C LEU A 161 7.21 7.01 -20.89
N ASN A 162 8.46 7.41 -21.26
CA ASN A 162 8.97 7.25 -22.62
C ASN A 162 9.42 5.80 -22.90
N SER A 163 9.63 5.00 -21.86
CA SER A 163 9.96 3.58 -22.00
C SER A 163 8.75 2.68 -22.32
N ILE A 164 7.53 3.22 -22.23
CA ILE A 164 6.29 2.49 -22.49
C ILE A 164 6.04 2.47 -24.00
N PRO A 165 6.03 1.27 -24.64
CA PRO A 165 5.75 1.16 -26.06
C PRO A 165 4.39 1.75 -26.43
N GLU A 166 4.30 2.39 -27.59
CA GLU A 166 3.07 3.08 -28.00
C GLU A 166 1.89 2.12 -28.19
N ASP A 167 2.14 0.93 -28.66
CA ASP A 167 1.12 -0.12 -28.82
C ASP A 167 0.57 -0.58 -27.47
N VAL A 168 1.42 -0.69 -26.43
CA VAL A 168 1.01 -0.96 -25.04
C VAL A 168 0.16 0.21 -24.52
N ALA A 169 0.63 1.45 -24.67
CA ALA A 169 -0.09 2.64 -24.22
C ALA A 169 -1.49 2.76 -24.87
N ARG A 170 -1.63 2.44 -26.17
CA ARG A 170 -2.92 2.47 -26.87
C ARG A 170 -3.90 1.38 -26.44
N ARG A 171 -3.41 0.25 -25.90
CA ARG A 171 -4.23 -0.87 -25.43
C ARG A 171 -4.50 -0.81 -23.92
N ALA A 172 -3.74 0.01 -23.19
CA ALA A 172 -3.84 0.08 -21.73
C ALA A 172 -5.19 0.65 -21.27
N LYS A 173 -5.77 0.08 -20.22
CA LYS A 173 -7.00 0.52 -19.56
C LYS A 173 -6.72 1.26 -18.27
N LEU A 174 -5.83 0.71 -17.44
CA LEU A 174 -5.45 1.27 -16.15
C LEU A 174 -3.95 1.53 -16.12
N PHE A 175 -3.55 2.62 -15.48
CA PHE A 175 -2.18 2.87 -15.07
C PHE A 175 -2.17 3.10 -13.56
N PHE A 176 -1.50 2.22 -12.82
CA PHE A 176 -1.42 2.32 -11.38
C PHE A 176 -0.19 3.12 -10.96
N ILE A 177 -0.37 4.01 -9.98
CA ILE A 177 0.73 4.64 -9.24
C ILE A 177 0.46 4.57 -7.75
N ASN A 178 1.54 4.49 -6.95
CA ASN A 178 1.47 4.55 -5.50
C ASN A 178 2.60 5.45 -4.99
N TYR A 179 2.27 6.67 -4.58
CA TYR A 179 3.23 7.63 -4.03
C TYR A 179 2.57 8.43 -2.90
N PRO A 180 3.22 8.46 -1.70
CA PRO A 180 4.49 7.81 -1.33
C PRO A 180 4.44 6.30 -1.50
N ASN A 181 5.54 5.74 -1.99
CA ASN A 181 5.56 4.38 -2.55
C ASN A 181 5.84 3.29 -1.50
N ASN A 182 5.13 2.20 -1.59
CA ASN A 182 5.45 0.93 -0.96
C ASN A 182 5.91 -0.05 -2.08
N PRO A 183 7.20 -0.48 -2.11
CA PRO A 183 8.12 -0.57 -0.97
C PRO A 183 9.20 0.53 -0.89
N THR A 184 9.43 1.33 -1.93
CA THR A 184 10.64 2.13 -2.12
C THR A 184 10.73 3.39 -1.25
N ALA A 185 9.62 3.80 -0.64
CA ALA A 185 9.45 5.08 0.04
C ALA A 185 9.67 6.32 -0.87
N ALA A 186 9.71 6.13 -2.18
CA ALA A 186 9.82 7.21 -3.14
C ALA A 186 8.60 8.13 -3.12
N ILE A 187 8.82 9.38 -3.48
CA ILE A 187 7.80 10.43 -3.56
C ILE A 187 7.65 10.92 -5.01
N ALA A 188 6.44 11.34 -5.37
CA ALA A 188 6.19 11.91 -6.69
C ALA A 188 6.12 13.44 -6.62
N PRO A 189 7.02 14.18 -7.31
CA PRO A 189 6.91 15.62 -7.43
C PRO A 189 5.71 16.00 -8.32
N LEU A 190 5.16 17.19 -8.10
CA LEU A 190 4.02 17.69 -8.88
C LEU A 190 4.30 17.72 -10.39
N ALA A 191 5.53 17.95 -10.79
CA ALA A 191 5.95 17.92 -12.21
C ALA A 191 5.66 16.53 -12.82
N PHE A 192 6.10 15.46 -12.16
CA PHE A 192 5.83 14.09 -12.62
C PHE A 192 4.32 13.77 -12.65
N LEU A 193 3.56 14.24 -11.64
CA LEU A 193 2.10 14.05 -11.64
C LEU A 193 1.42 14.74 -12.84
N LYS A 194 1.94 15.90 -13.27
CA LYS A 194 1.46 16.56 -14.50
C LYS A 194 1.79 15.74 -15.76
N GLU A 195 2.98 15.19 -15.84
CA GLU A 195 3.42 14.36 -16.96
C GLU A 195 2.57 13.10 -17.11
N ILE A 196 2.33 12.37 -16.01
CA ILE A 196 1.53 11.14 -16.06
C ILE A 196 0.05 11.42 -16.35
N VAL A 197 -0.52 12.52 -15.86
CA VAL A 197 -1.89 12.93 -16.22
C VAL A 197 -1.97 13.24 -17.72
N ALA A 198 -1.00 13.97 -18.27
CA ALA A 198 -0.95 14.26 -19.69
C ALA A 198 -0.82 12.98 -20.54
N PHE A 199 0.02 12.02 -20.09
CA PHE A 199 0.15 10.71 -20.73
C PHE A 199 -1.17 9.93 -20.72
N CYS A 200 -1.83 9.82 -19.56
CA CYS A 200 -3.11 9.13 -19.44
C CYS A 200 -4.23 9.78 -20.27
N ARG A 201 -4.27 11.11 -20.34
CA ARG A 201 -5.19 11.84 -21.22
C ARG A 201 -4.93 11.54 -22.70
N LYS A 202 -3.66 11.54 -23.12
CA LYS A 202 -3.27 11.27 -24.52
C LYS A 202 -3.74 9.90 -24.99
N TYR A 203 -3.65 8.87 -24.13
CA TYR A 203 -3.96 7.50 -24.50
C TYR A 203 -5.31 6.99 -23.97
N SER A 204 -6.10 7.84 -23.31
CA SER A 204 -7.41 7.49 -22.70
C SER A 204 -7.31 6.36 -21.67
N ILE A 205 -6.29 6.42 -20.82
CA ILE A 205 -6.01 5.46 -19.74
C ILE A 205 -6.57 6.01 -18.42
N LEU A 206 -7.25 5.19 -17.63
CA LEU A 206 -7.64 5.58 -16.27
C LEU A 206 -6.44 5.48 -15.33
N LEU A 207 -6.02 6.62 -14.80
CA LEU A 207 -4.95 6.70 -13.79
C LEU A 207 -5.51 6.33 -12.42
N VAL A 208 -4.93 5.29 -11.80
CA VAL A 208 -5.28 4.81 -10.47
C VAL A 208 -4.20 5.26 -9.50
N SER A 209 -4.47 6.32 -8.74
CA SER A 209 -3.56 6.87 -7.72
C SER A 209 -3.84 6.22 -6.37
N ASP A 210 -2.88 5.51 -5.80
CA ASP A 210 -2.93 4.97 -4.44
C ASP A 210 -2.13 5.90 -3.49
N LEU A 211 -2.86 6.67 -2.69
CA LEU A 211 -2.32 7.64 -1.72
C LEU A 211 -2.41 7.13 -0.26
N ALA A 212 -2.30 5.81 -0.06
CA ALA A 212 -2.45 5.19 1.27
C ALA A 212 -1.44 5.69 2.32
N TYR A 213 -0.31 6.24 1.91
CA TYR A 213 0.74 6.78 2.77
C TYR A 213 0.80 8.32 2.76
N GLY A 214 -0.21 8.99 2.21
CA GLY A 214 -0.24 10.44 2.04
C GLY A 214 -0.09 11.24 3.34
N GLU A 215 -0.40 10.67 4.48
CA GLU A 215 -0.25 11.33 5.78
C GLU A 215 0.98 10.85 6.58
N ILE A 216 1.70 9.84 6.11
CA ILE A 216 2.94 9.37 6.77
C ILE A 216 4.12 10.03 6.07
N CYS A 217 4.34 11.30 6.39
CA CYS A 217 5.33 12.16 5.75
C CYS A 217 6.17 12.90 6.78
N TYR A 218 7.43 13.15 6.46
CA TYR A 218 8.46 13.66 7.34
C TYR A 218 9.08 14.94 6.79
N ASP A 219 9.80 15.67 7.65
CA ASP A 219 10.69 16.76 7.24
C ASP A 219 9.98 17.80 6.36
N GLU A 220 8.78 18.22 6.77
CA GLU A 220 7.94 19.22 6.08
C GLU A 220 7.45 18.79 4.67
N TYR A 221 7.81 17.58 4.21
CA TYR A 221 7.29 17.08 2.94
C TYR A 221 5.77 16.89 3.02
N ARG A 222 5.08 17.40 2.01
CA ARG A 222 3.64 17.25 1.85
C ARG A 222 3.36 16.58 0.50
N PRO A 223 2.69 15.43 0.47
CA PRO A 223 2.35 14.77 -0.78
C PRO A 223 1.24 15.55 -1.49
N HIS A 224 1.21 15.39 -2.80
CA HIS A 224 0.16 15.95 -3.64
C HIS A 224 -0.93 14.93 -3.87
N SER A 225 -2.21 15.38 -3.82
CA SER A 225 -3.31 14.67 -4.45
C SER A 225 -3.17 14.77 -5.98
N ILE A 226 -3.50 13.69 -6.70
CA ILE A 226 -3.52 13.75 -8.17
C ILE A 226 -4.47 14.83 -8.67
N PHE A 227 -5.51 15.17 -7.91
CA PHE A 227 -6.51 16.19 -8.26
C PHE A 227 -6.04 17.64 -8.07
N GLU A 228 -4.82 17.86 -7.55
CA GLU A 228 -4.17 19.17 -7.65
C GLU A 228 -3.65 19.45 -9.08
N VAL A 229 -3.60 18.41 -9.93
CA VAL A 229 -3.19 18.54 -11.33
C VAL A 229 -4.40 18.87 -12.20
N GLU A 230 -4.27 19.92 -13.01
CA GLU A 230 -5.29 20.30 -14.00
C GLU A 230 -5.56 19.15 -14.98
N GLY A 231 -6.85 18.85 -15.22
CA GLY A 231 -7.28 17.76 -16.11
C GLY A 231 -7.21 16.36 -15.51
N ALA A 232 -6.71 16.17 -14.28
CA ALA A 232 -6.70 14.88 -13.63
C ALA A 232 -8.11 14.33 -13.37
N LYS A 233 -9.09 15.21 -13.10
CA LYS A 233 -10.50 14.80 -12.90
C LYS A 233 -11.09 14.04 -14.08
N ASP A 234 -10.56 14.23 -15.29
CA ASP A 234 -11.06 13.57 -16.49
C ASP A 234 -10.53 12.15 -16.68
N VAL A 235 -9.42 11.79 -16.00
CA VAL A 235 -8.70 10.53 -16.27
C VAL A 235 -8.22 9.84 -14.99
N ALA A 236 -8.56 10.30 -13.78
CA ALA A 236 -8.02 9.72 -12.56
C ALA A 236 -9.09 9.37 -11.54
N VAL A 237 -8.75 8.35 -10.73
CA VAL A 237 -9.35 8.07 -9.42
C VAL A 237 -8.24 7.98 -8.38
N GLU A 238 -8.52 8.39 -7.13
CA GLU A 238 -7.55 8.37 -6.05
C GLU A 238 -8.07 7.60 -4.85
N PHE A 239 -7.25 6.67 -4.37
CA PHE A 239 -7.55 5.79 -3.24
C PHE A 239 -6.86 6.26 -1.98
N HIS A 240 -7.63 6.28 -0.88
CA HIS A 240 -7.18 6.67 0.45
C HIS A 240 -7.44 5.56 1.46
N SER A 241 -6.57 5.44 2.47
CA SER A 241 -6.64 4.40 3.48
C SER A 241 -6.56 4.98 4.89
N PHE A 242 -7.42 4.53 5.78
CA PHE A 242 -7.34 4.82 7.22
C PHE A 242 -6.29 3.96 7.92
N SER A 243 -5.86 2.88 7.28
CA SER A 243 -5.00 1.86 7.88
C SER A 243 -3.70 2.41 8.45
N LYS A 244 -3.07 3.39 7.77
CA LYS A 244 -1.75 3.91 8.12
C LYS A 244 -1.84 5.21 8.89
N THR A 245 -2.61 6.15 8.38
CA THR A 245 -2.80 7.48 8.94
C THR A 245 -3.32 7.45 10.37
N PHE A 246 -4.25 6.54 10.67
CA PHE A 246 -4.99 6.53 11.93
C PHE A 246 -4.80 5.23 12.74
N ASN A 247 -3.80 4.41 12.40
CA ASN A 247 -3.60 3.08 13.01
C ASN A 247 -4.88 2.21 12.96
N MET A 248 -5.62 2.28 11.85
CA MET A 248 -6.90 1.60 11.66
C MET A 248 -6.80 0.42 10.68
N ALA A 249 -5.69 -0.28 10.63
CA ALA A 249 -5.49 -1.36 9.66
C ALA A 249 -6.52 -2.49 9.81
N GLY A 250 -6.84 -2.89 11.03
CA GLY A 250 -7.83 -3.92 11.36
C GLY A 250 -9.28 -3.48 11.14
N TRP A 251 -9.57 -2.19 11.12
CA TRP A 251 -10.93 -1.63 10.97
C TRP A 251 -11.48 -1.74 9.56
N ARG A 252 -10.62 -1.91 8.57
CA ARG A 252 -11.00 -2.04 7.16
C ARG A 252 -11.79 -0.83 6.65
N ALA A 253 -11.25 0.38 6.83
CA ALA A 253 -11.79 1.63 6.29
C ALA A 253 -10.89 2.22 5.20
N GLY A 254 -11.51 2.72 4.16
CA GLY A 254 -10.89 3.43 3.04
C GLY A 254 -11.95 4.08 2.15
N PHE A 255 -11.51 4.81 1.16
CA PHE A 255 -12.39 5.39 0.16
C PHE A 255 -11.64 5.65 -1.15
N VAL A 256 -12.41 5.79 -2.23
CA VAL A 256 -11.93 6.27 -3.52
C VAL A 256 -12.71 7.50 -3.92
N VAL A 257 -12.00 8.45 -4.49
CA VAL A 257 -12.59 9.69 -5.02
C VAL A 257 -12.30 9.82 -6.51
N GLY A 258 -13.20 10.50 -7.23
CA GLY A 258 -13.07 10.71 -8.67
C GLY A 258 -14.30 11.34 -9.30
N LYS A 259 -14.30 11.38 -10.63
CA LYS A 259 -15.42 11.84 -11.43
C LYS A 259 -16.61 10.87 -11.28
N LYS A 260 -17.81 11.42 -11.32
CA LYS A 260 -19.08 10.67 -11.17
C LYS A 260 -19.11 9.39 -12.01
N GLU A 261 -18.72 9.48 -13.26
CA GLU A 261 -18.79 8.36 -14.21
C GLU A 261 -17.89 7.20 -13.79
N PHE A 262 -16.68 7.47 -13.29
CA PHE A 262 -15.78 6.43 -12.79
C PHE A 262 -16.26 5.84 -11.47
N ILE A 263 -16.74 6.71 -10.57
CA ILE A 263 -17.27 6.28 -9.27
C ILE A 263 -18.54 5.45 -9.44
N ASP A 264 -19.40 5.74 -10.39
CA ASP A 264 -20.59 4.95 -10.67
C ASP A 264 -20.27 3.55 -11.22
N ILE A 265 -19.21 3.42 -12.04
CA ILE A 265 -18.70 2.11 -12.50
C ILE A 265 -18.16 1.30 -11.31
N ILE A 266 -17.35 1.92 -10.44
CA ILE A 266 -16.83 1.28 -9.23
C ILE A 266 -17.98 0.88 -8.29
N TYR A 267 -18.97 1.75 -8.12
CA TYR A 267 -20.18 1.48 -7.35
C TYR A 267 -20.97 0.28 -7.91
N ALA A 268 -21.18 0.23 -9.22
CA ALA A 268 -21.88 -0.88 -9.86
C ALA A 268 -21.16 -2.21 -9.63
N MET A 269 -19.83 -2.24 -9.72
CA MET A 269 -19.05 -3.43 -9.40
C MET A 269 -19.20 -3.79 -7.91
N LYS A 270 -19.00 -2.80 -7.00
CA LYS A 270 -19.03 -3.03 -5.55
C LYS A 270 -20.37 -3.56 -5.05
N THR A 271 -21.50 -3.09 -5.56
CA THR A 271 -22.85 -3.56 -5.18
C THR A 271 -23.07 -5.04 -5.50
N ASN A 272 -22.26 -5.62 -6.39
CA ASN A 272 -22.29 -7.04 -6.73
C ASN A 272 -21.25 -7.87 -5.95
N MET A 273 -20.39 -7.24 -5.16
CA MET A 273 -19.31 -7.89 -4.40
C MET A 273 -19.59 -7.94 -2.90
N ASP A 274 -20.11 -6.84 -2.32
CA ASP A 274 -20.39 -6.74 -0.88
C ASP A 274 -21.52 -5.72 -0.59
N TYR A 275 -21.90 -5.60 0.69
CA TYR A 275 -22.90 -4.62 1.16
C TYR A 275 -22.28 -3.29 1.64
N GLY A 276 -20.96 -3.06 1.39
CA GLY A 276 -20.28 -1.86 1.82
C GLY A 276 -19.62 -1.93 3.20
N THR A 277 -19.11 -0.80 3.65
CA THR A 277 -18.39 -0.68 4.92
C THR A 277 -19.37 -0.60 6.09
N SER A 278 -19.14 -1.37 7.17
CA SER A 278 -19.97 -1.36 8.39
C SER A 278 -20.22 0.08 8.88
N THR A 279 -21.46 0.37 9.27
CA THR A 279 -21.87 1.67 9.82
C THR A 279 -21.02 2.07 11.02
N ILE A 280 -20.68 1.12 11.90
CA ILE A 280 -19.84 1.34 13.08
C ILE A 280 -18.43 1.82 12.66
N VAL A 281 -17.88 1.20 11.63
CA VAL A 281 -16.57 1.59 11.09
C VAL A 281 -16.64 2.95 10.43
N GLN A 282 -17.73 3.28 9.73
CA GLN A 282 -17.91 4.60 9.11
C GLN A 282 -18.03 5.71 10.16
N ASP A 283 -18.74 5.48 11.27
CA ASP A 283 -18.85 6.46 12.36
C ASP A 283 -17.49 6.71 13.02
N ALA A 284 -16.69 5.66 13.23
CA ALA A 284 -15.32 5.78 13.69
C ALA A 284 -14.43 6.53 12.68
N ALA A 285 -14.58 6.26 11.39
CA ALA A 285 -13.84 6.90 10.33
C ALA A 285 -14.18 8.41 10.19
N ILE A 286 -15.44 8.80 10.37
CA ILE A 286 -15.84 10.21 10.46
C ILE A 286 -15.04 10.90 11.58
N GLN A 287 -15.01 10.30 12.78
CA GLN A 287 -14.28 10.87 13.90
C GLN A 287 -12.77 10.98 13.63
N ALA A 288 -12.20 9.99 12.92
CA ALA A 288 -10.79 10.02 12.51
C ALA A 288 -10.49 11.18 11.55
N LEU A 289 -11.38 11.48 10.61
CA LEU A 289 -11.22 12.61 9.68
C LEU A 289 -11.43 13.98 10.35
N GLU A 290 -12.27 14.06 11.37
CA GLU A 290 -12.65 15.31 12.03
C GLU A 290 -11.78 15.63 13.27
N MET A 291 -11.02 14.67 13.79
CA MET A 291 -10.17 14.89 14.97
C MET A 291 -9.04 15.88 14.68
N ASP A 292 -8.47 16.43 15.75
CA ASP A 292 -7.30 17.30 15.68
C ASP A 292 -6.12 16.57 15.03
N TYR A 293 -5.45 17.24 14.10
CA TYR A 293 -4.36 16.67 13.33
C TYR A 293 -3.13 16.30 14.19
N GLN A 294 -2.99 16.86 15.39
CA GLN A 294 -1.95 16.49 16.35
C GLN A 294 -1.88 14.99 16.66
N TYR A 295 -3.00 14.26 16.54
CA TYR A 295 -3.00 12.80 16.68
C TYR A 295 -2.22 12.11 15.55
N VAL A 296 -2.35 12.61 14.33
CA VAL A 296 -1.59 12.13 13.18
C VAL A 296 -0.12 12.51 13.31
N GLU A 297 0.18 13.75 13.73
CA GLU A 297 1.55 14.23 13.97
C GLU A 297 2.27 13.36 15.00
N LYS A 298 1.58 12.93 16.06
CA LYS A 298 2.15 12.01 17.06
C LYS A 298 2.51 10.64 16.45
N ILE A 299 1.64 10.08 15.59
CA ILE A 299 1.89 8.81 14.89
C ILE A 299 3.11 8.97 13.98
N VAL A 300 3.13 10.03 13.17
CA VAL A 300 4.21 10.35 12.23
C VAL A 300 5.53 10.60 12.98
N GLY A 301 5.49 11.32 14.11
CA GLY A 301 6.65 11.60 14.94
C GLY A 301 7.34 10.33 15.46
N ASN A 302 6.58 9.26 15.77
CA ASN A 302 7.16 7.98 16.15
C ASN A 302 7.93 7.35 14.98
N TYR A 303 7.37 7.36 13.77
CA TYR A 303 8.06 6.82 12.60
C TYR A 303 9.28 7.68 12.21
N ALA A 304 9.19 9.00 12.31
CA ALA A 304 10.31 9.90 12.05
C ALA A 304 11.50 9.59 12.96
N ARG A 305 11.26 9.46 14.28
CA ARG A 305 12.30 9.11 15.26
C ARG A 305 12.91 7.73 14.98
N ARG A 306 12.07 6.73 14.71
CA ARG A 306 12.52 5.37 14.37
C ARG A 306 13.35 5.35 13.08
N ARG A 307 12.96 6.13 12.07
CA ARG A 307 13.69 6.28 10.83
C ARG A 307 15.12 6.77 11.09
N GLU A 308 15.29 7.87 11.84
CA GLU A 308 16.62 8.41 12.16
C GLU A 308 17.47 7.35 12.86
N MET A 309 16.94 6.74 13.91
CA MET A 309 17.64 5.71 14.69
C MET A 309 18.08 4.53 13.81
N VAL A 310 17.20 4.06 12.92
CA VAL A 310 17.52 2.90 12.05
C VAL A 310 18.55 3.27 11.00
N ILE A 311 18.44 4.45 10.37
CA ILE A 311 19.41 4.91 9.37
C ILE A 311 20.81 5.04 9.98
N GLU A 312 20.92 5.64 11.17
CA GLU A 312 22.21 5.80 11.87
C GLU A 312 22.86 4.44 12.14
N GLN A 313 22.14 3.49 12.70
CA GLN A 313 22.68 2.18 13.02
C GLN A 313 22.97 1.31 11.78
N LEU A 314 22.16 1.43 10.72
CA LEU A 314 22.45 0.76 9.45
C LEU A 314 23.70 1.31 8.77
N ALA A 315 23.98 2.61 8.92
CA ALA A 315 25.22 3.19 8.43
C ALA A 315 26.45 2.58 9.11
N GLU A 316 26.40 2.29 10.42
CA GLU A 316 27.46 1.57 11.12
C GLU A 316 27.68 0.13 10.58
N LEU A 317 26.60 -0.47 10.03
CA LEU A 317 26.63 -1.79 9.40
C LEU A 317 27.00 -1.73 7.90
N GLY A 318 27.34 -0.54 7.39
CA GLY A 318 27.80 -0.32 6.02
C GLY A 318 26.71 -0.08 4.99
N TRP A 319 25.43 -0.02 5.38
CA TRP A 319 24.38 0.44 4.44
C TRP A 319 24.36 1.95 4.32
N ASN A 320 24.51 2.44 3.08
CA ASN A 320 24.24 3.85 2.79
C ASN A 320 22.75 4.01 2.49
N VAL A 321 22.00 4.54 3.44
CA VAL A 321 20.54 4.68 3.37
C VAL A 321 20.18 6.13 3.13
N ASN A 322 19.54 6.42 2.01
CA ASN A 322 18.99 7.75 1.76
C ASN A 322 17.85 8.03 2.75
N LYS A 323 17.85 9.21 3.35
CA LYS A 323 16.78 9.66 4.24
C LYS A 323 15.48 9.78 3.45
N THR A 324 14.49 8.95 3.78
CA THR A 324 13.17 8.97 3.13
C THR A 324 12.31 10.09 3.68
N CYS A 325 11.51 10.73 2.83
CA CYS A 325 10.59 11.80 3.24
C CYS A 325 9.18 11.29 3.61
N ALA A 326 8.91 9.99 3.43
CA ALA A 326 7.59 9.44 3.65
C ALA A 326 7.60 7.93 3.90
N THR A 327 6.46 7.38 4.23
CA THR A 327 6.15 5.98 4.54
C THR A 327 6.74 5.48 5.86
N MET A 328 6.46 4.26 6.21
CA MET A 328 7.04 3.56 7.36
C MET A 328 8.05 2.50 6.90
N TYR A 329 8.69 2.69 5.74
CA TYR A 329 9.57 1.71 5.12
C TYR A 329 10.92 2.29 4.78
N LEU A 330 11.93 1.41 4.82
CA LEU A 330 13.22 1.60 4.21
C LEU A 330 13.42 0.51 3.15
N TRP A 331 13.91 0.92 1.98
CA TRP A 331 14.21 0.05 0.85
C TRP A 331 15.71 -0.04 0.66
N LEU A 332 16.26 -1.23 0.91
CA LEU A 332 17.68 -1.44 1.12
C LEU A 332 18.21 -2.48 0.14
N LYS A 333 19.42 -2.27 -0.37
CA LYS A 333 20.11 -3.25 -1.21
C LYS A 333 20.55 -4.45 -0.37
N VAL A 334 20.39 -5.66 -0.91
CA VAL A 334 20.99 -6.86 -0.30
C VAL A 334 22.51 -6.84 -0.49
N PRO A 335 23.29 -7.50 0.40
CA PRO A 335 24.71 -7.69 0.20
C PRO A 335 25.01 -8.42 -1.12
N GLN A 336 26.17 -8.14 -1.70
CA GLN A 336 26.57 -8.74 -2.97
C GLN A 336 26.64 -10.27 -2.87
N GLY A 337 26.10 -10.96 -3.87
CA GLY A 337 26.07 -12.41 -3.96
C GLY A 337 24.80 -13.06 -3.36
N PHE A 338 23.95 -12.31 -2.67
CA PHE A 338 22.67 -12.80 -2.19
C PHE A 338 21.51 -12.42 -3.14
N THR A 339 20.56 -13.32 -3.32
CA THR A 339 19.20 -12.95 -3.69
C THR A 339 18.49 -12.35 -2.49
N SER A 340 17.43 -11.59 -2.72
CA SER A 340 16.64 -10.99 -1.62
C SER A 340 16.06 -12.06 -0.69
N LYS A 341 15.64 -13.17 -1.25
CA LYS A 341 15.06 -14.29 -0.50
C LYS A 341 16.09 -14.98 0.38
N GLU A 342 17.26 -15.30 -0.17
CA GLU A 342 18.37 -15.92 0.58
C GLU A 342 18.83 -15.02 1.73
N PHE A 343 18.98 -13.71 1.47
CA PHE A 343 19.40 -12.77 2.50
C PHE A 343 18.36 -12.68 3.62
N CYS A 344 17.08 -12.48 3.32
CA CYS A 344 16.05 -12.39 4.36
C CYS A 344 15.90 -13.67 5.17
N LYS A 345 16.02 -14.83 4.53
CA LYS A 345 16.02 -16.14 5.24
C LYS A 345 17.24 -16.29 6.13
N TYR A 346 18.42 -15.93 5.64
CA TYR A 346 19.67 -15.94 6.43
C TYR A 346 19.57 -15.04 7.67
N VAL A 347 19.05 -13.80 7.50
CA VAL A 347 18.84 -12.87 8.62
C VAL A 347 17.89 -13.49 9.65
N LEU A 348 16.77 -14.04 9.23
CA LEU A 348 15.81 -14.68 10.11
C LEU A 348 16.44 -15.84 10.89
N ASP A 349 17.13 -16.75 10.20
CA ASP A 349 17.70 -17.95 10.81
C ASP A 349 18.82 -17.63 11.82
N LYS A 350 19.56 -16.53 11.60
CA LYS A 350 20.66 -16.12 12.49
C LYS A 350 20.21 -15.26 13.67
N THR A 351 19.15 -14.48 13.52
CA THR A 351 18.84 -13.39 14.45
C THR A 351 17.40 -13.37 14.96
N GLY A 352 16.49 -14.08 14.31
CA GLY A 352 15.05 -13.94 14.55
C GLY A 352 14.45 -12.64 14.02
N VAL A 353 15.21 -11.83 13.28
CA VAL A 353 14.69 -10.61 12.64
C VAL A 353 14.05 -10.98 11.29
N VAL A 354 12.80 -10.59 11.11
CA VAL A 354 12.05 -10.82 9.86
C VAL A 354 12.14 -9.57 9.00
N LEU A 355 12.56 -9.73 7.75
CA LEU A 355 12.60 -8.70 6.70
C LEU A 355 11.77 -9.19 5.51
N THR A 356 11.30 -8.27 4.66
CA THR A 356 10.57 -8.67 3.44
C THR A 356 11.52 -8.67 2.24
N PRO A 357 11.72 -9.81 1.55
CA PRO A 357 12.55 -9.85 0.35
C PRO A 357 11.94 -9.03 -0.78
N GLY A 358 12.79 -8.37 -1.56
CA GLY A 358 12.35 -7.48 -2.64
C GLY A 358 11.52 -8.17 -3.71
N ILE A 359 11.83 -9.43 -4.00
CA ILE A 359 11.05 -10.26 -4.95
C ILE A 359 9.54 -10.31 -4.61
N ALA A 360 9.15 -10.02 -3.35
CA ALA A 360 7.75 -9.89 -2.94
C ALA A 360 7.02 -8.73 -3.63
N PHE A 361 7.76 -7.78 -4.17
CA PHE A 361 7.25 -6.55 -4.78
C PHE A 361 7.48 -6.48 -6.30
N GLY A 362 7.94 -7.56 -6.92
CA GLY A 362 8.17 -7.64 -8.36
C GLY A 362 9.50 -8.31 -8.70
N SER A 363 9.60 -8.85 -9.91
CA SER A 363 10.77 -9.62 -10.35
C SER A 363 12.06 -8.79 -10.46
N ASN A 364 11.93 -7.49 -10.72
CA ASN A 364 13.06 -6.57 -10.85
C ASN A 364 13.61 -6.10 -9.50
N SER A 365 13.06 -6.58 -8.40
CA SER A 365 13.37 -6.13 -7.04
C SER A 365 14.21 -7.11 -6.23
N ASP A 366 14.73 -8.18 -6.85
CA ASP A 366 15.46 -9.23 -6.12
C ASP A 366 16.79 -8.74 -5.51
N GLY A 367 17.34 -7.63 -5.98
CA GLY A 367 18.52 -6.98 -5.36
C GLY A 367 18.23 -6.15 -4.11
N TYR A 368 16.99 -6.15 -3.58
CA TYR A 368 16.56 -5.30 -2.46
C TYR A 368 15.83 -6.10 -1.40
N PHE A 369 15.69 -5.49 -0.21
CA PHE A 369 14.76 -5.92 0.84
C PHE A 369 14.08 -4.71 1.48
N ARG A 370 12.88 -4.92 2.03
CA ARG A 370 12.16 -3.90 2.77
C ARG A 370 12.27 -4.12 4.26
N LEU A 371 12.60 -3.06 5.00
CA LEU A 371 12.53 -2.97 6.44
C LEU A 371 11.40 -2.01 6.82
N SER A 372 10.54 -2.39 7.77
CA SER A 372 9.45 -1.57 8.27
C SER A 372 9.72 -1.05 9.69
N LEU A 373 9.23 0.15 9.99
CA LEU A 373 9.42 0.86 11.26
C LEU A 373 8.26 0.60 12.25
N VAL A 374 7.61 -0.56 12.18
CA VAL A 374 6.34 -0.89 12.84
C VAL A 374 6.51 -1.75 14.09
N GLN A 375 7.56 -1.51 14.84
CA GLN A 375 7.79 -2.12 16.15
C GLN A 375 8.13 -1.03 17.17
N SER A 376 8.06 -1.36 18.48
CA SER A 376 8.51 -0.40 19.51
C SER A 376 9.99 -0.04 19.32
N ASP A 377 10.39 1.10 19.84
CA ASP A 377 11.78 1.57 19.74
C ASP A 377 12.76 0.56 20.31
N GLU A 378 12.40 -0.09 21.44
CA GLU A 378 13.22 -1.11 22.11
C GLU A 378 13.36 -2.36 21.24
N ARG A 379 12.27 -2.79 20.56
CA ARG A 379 12.33 -3.96 19.68
C ARG A 379 13.13 -3.68 18.41
N ILE A 380 13.06 -2.48 17.88
CA ILE A 380 13.87 -2.07 16.72
C ILE A 380 15.35 -2.03 17.11
N GLN A 381 15.69 -1.43 18.28
CA GLN A 381 17.06 -1.41 18.79
C GLN A 381 17.60 -2.82 19.02
N GLU A 382 16.80 -3.71 19.59
CA GLU A 382 17.19 -5.11 19.79
C GLU A 382 17.42 -5.82 18.45
N ALA A 383 16.58 -5.58 17.42
CA ALA A 383 16.79 -6.14 16.09
C ALA A 383 18.15 -5.71 15.49
N LEU A 384 18.45 -4.41 15.53
CA LEU A 384 19.70 -3.86 15.02
C LEU A 384 20.92 -4.38 15.79
N LYS A 385 20.81 -4.51 17.11
CA LYS A 385 21.84 -5.15 17.97
C LYS A 385 22.08 -6.61 17.58
N ARG A 386 21.02 -7.37 17.28
CA ARG A 386 21.14 -8.77 16.82
C ARG A 386 21.83 -8.86 15.46
N LEU A 387 21.52 -7.95 14.51
CA LEU A 387 22.24 -7.88 13.25
C LEU A 387 23.73 -7.63 13.45
N LYS A 388 24.08 -6.65 14.30
CA LYS A 388 25.47 -6.31 14.64
C LYS A 388 26.22 -7.50 15.27
N ASN A 389 25.62 -8.16 16.26
CA ASN A 389 26.22 -9.32 16.95
C ASN A 389 26.40 -10.54 16.03
N ALA A 390 25.53 -10.70 15.02
CA ALA A 390 25.64 -11.74 14.01
C ALA A 390 26.56 -11.37 12.84
N ASN A 391 27.24 -10.20 12.89
CA ASN A 391 28.07 -9.66 11.82
C ASN A 391 27.32 -9.52 10.46
N ILE A 392 26.03 -9.23 10.51
CA ILE A 392 25.24 -8.96 9.32
C ILE A 392 25.45 -7.51 8.93
N CYS A 393 26.17 -7.30 7.84
CA CYS A 393 26.53 -5.98 7.31
C CYS A 393 26.44 -5.97 5.77
N TYR A 394 26.50 -4.80 5.16
CA TYR A 394 26.39 -4.66 3.70
C TYR A 394 27.49 -5.39 2.93
N ASN A 395 28.69 -5.49 3.54
CA ASN A 395 29.83 -6.20 2.93
C ASN A 395 29.87 -7.69 3.32
N LEU A 396 28.75 -8.24 3.80
CA LEU A 396 28.64 -9.67 4.12
C LEU A 396 28.85 -10.48 2.83
N LEU A 397 29.82 -11.39 2.85
CA LEU A 397 30.07 -12.32 1.73
C LEU A 397 29.40 -13.66 2.03
N LEU A 398 28.72 -14.23 1.05
CA LEU A 398 28.32 -15.63 1.08
C LEU A 398 29.60 -16.48 1.18
N LYS A 399 29.76 -17.15 2.31
CA LYS A 399 30.77 -18.22 2.41
C LYS A 399 30.14 -19.49 1.85
N TYR A 400 30.56 -19.88 0.66
CA TYR A 400 30.24 -21.17 0.04
C TYR A 400 30.83 -22.32 0.85
#